data_fe80d4db0c6190890917aa8ccba532a0
#
_entry.id   fe80d4db0c6190890917aa8ccba532a0
#
_cell.length_a   1.000
_cell.length_b   1.000
_cell.length_c   1.000
_cell.angle_alpha   90.00
_cell.angle_beta   90.00
_cell.angle_gamma   90.00
#
_symmetry.space_group_name_H-M   'P 1'
#
loop_
_entity.id
_entity.type
_entity.pdbx_description
1 polymer ?
#
loop_
_entity_poly.entity_id
_entity_poly.type
_entity_poly.pdbx_seq_one_letter_code
_entity_poly.pdbx_strand_id
1 'polypeptide(L)'
;MNEPTKARRRRPIYVESRIQAPLDRVWDATQQPEQHQRWDVRFGHISYLPRVDDEPQRFTYAMTVAPGVTIAGTGESLGDRDRADGTRWSGLRFWAADRRSIIDSGAGYWRYIPTDDGVRFLTRYDYRPRWGRFGELIDRWAFRPLFGWATAWSFDRLRLWLETGTPPEQTRNQTIAHASAVAGLAGVFAYQGLVPKLWKLDHGEVAIWQGLGLSRKNARRVVRVVGAVEAGFAVATVVAANKRWPFVIAVAAMPTLAIGAAKADRTILTNAFNPASLGIAVAALAAVALATNDGRPSGRRPLRHAPDHQPEVEDLP
;
A
#
# COMPACT_ATOMS: atom_id res chain seq x y z
N MET A 1 27.08 37.30 -20.66
CA MET A 1 26.88 36.98 -19.24
C MET A 1 25.63 36.13 -19.17
N ASN A 2 25.79 34.80 -19.21
CA ASN A 2 24.67 33.87 -19.22
C ASN A 2 24.17 33.70 -17.78
N GLU A 3 22.92 34.11 -17.52
CA GLU A 3 22.23 33.75 -16.27
C GLU A 3 22.18 32.23 -16.14
N PRO A 4 22.53 31.66 -14.98
CA PRO A 4 22.37 30.23 -14.75
C PRO A 4 20.88 29.92 -14.77
N THR A 5 20.49 29.07 -15.71
CA THR A 5 19.15 28.49 -15.82
C THR A 5 18.71 27.99 -14.44
N LYS A 6 17.72 28.64 -13.83
CA LYS A 6 17.12 28.20 -12.54
C LYS A 6 16.73 26.74 -12.68
N ALA A 7 17.54 25.84 -12.12
CA ALA A 7 17.21 24.44 -12.00
C ALA A 7 15.82 24.38 -11.33
N ARG A 8 14.86 23.78 -12.00
CA ARG A 8 13.45 23.64 -11.55
C ARG A 8 13.49 22.95 -10.18
N ARG A 9 13.33 23.72 -9.10
CA ARG A 9 13.36 23.21 -7.71
C ARG A 9 12.41 22.03 -7.63
N ARG A 10 12.92 20.88 -7.20
CA ARG A 10 12.10 19.69 -6.95
C ARG A 10 11.13 20.02 -5.86
N ARG A 11 9.89 19.55 -6.01
CA ARG A 11 8.91 19.69 -4.94
C ARG A 11 9.25 18.71 -3.82
N PRO A 12 9.40 19.17 -2.56
CA PRO A 12 9.58 18.30 -1.41
C PRO A 12 8.42 17.28 -1.31
N ILE A 13 8.69 16.14 -0.71
CA ILE A 13 7.62 15.22 -0.31
C ILE A 13 6.91 15.83 0.88
N TYR A 14 5.60 15.93 0.78
CA TYR A 14 4.70 16.40 1.82
C TYR A 14 3.67 15.31 2.11
N VAL A 15 3.47 15.02 3.40
CA VAL A 15 2.39 14.15 3.87
C VAL A 15 1.82 14.72 5.15
N GLU A 16 0.49 14.79 5.23
CA GLU A 16 -0.25 15.25 6.41
C GLU A 16 -1.37 14.28 6.74
N SER A 17 -1.53 13.95 8.02
CA SER A 17 -2.65 13.18 8.56
C SER A 17 -3.24 13.89 9.78
N ARG A 18 -4.58 13.88 9.89
CA ARG A 18 -5.25 14.24 11.14
C ARG A 18 -5.39 12.97 11.97
N ILE A 19 -5.02 13.08 13.25
CA ILE A 19 -5.01 11.97 14.21
C ILE A 19 -5.80 12.38 15.43
N GLN A 20 -6.88 11.70 15.73
CA GLN A 20 -7.73 11.95 16.91
C GLN A 20 -7.08 11.30 18.14
N ALA A 21 -5.99 11.89 18.59
CA ALA A 21 -5.25 11.47 19.78
C ALA A 21 -4.56 12.68 20.43
N PRO A 22 -4.27 12.62 21.75
CA PRO A 22 -3.50 13.65 22.42
C PRO A 22 -2.11 13.85 21.80
N LEU A 23 -1.63 15.09 21.76
CA LEU A 23 -0.34 15.45 21.15
C LEU A 23 0.82 14.63 21.73
N ASP A 24 0.88 14.45 23.04
CA ASP A 24 1.96 13.70 23.69
C ASP A 24 1.97 12.22 23.23
N ARG A 25 0.81 11.60 23.01
CA ARG A 25 0.77 10.24 22.46
C ARG A 25 1.28 10.16 21.03
N VAL A 26 0.96 11.16 20.18
CA VAL A 26 1.49 11.23 18.81
C VAL A 26 3.00 11.47 18.85
N TRP A 27 3.45 12.35 19.73
CA TRP A 27 4.87 12.64 19.95
C TRP A 27 5.65 11.40 20.36
N ASP A 28 5.22 10.71 21.42
CA ASP A 28 5.88 9.49 21.90
C ASP A 28 5.96 8.40 20.83
N ALA A 29 4.86 8.17 20.11
CA ALA A 29 4.81 7.17 19.06
C ALA A 29 5.75 7.47 17.88
N THR A 30 6.13 8.72 17.69
CA THR A 30 6.99 9.16 16.58
C THR A 30 8.45 9.40 16.99
N GLN A 31 8.71 9.84 18.22
CA GLN A 31 10.05 10.18 18.68
C GLN A 31 10.80 9.03 19.34
N GLN A 32 10.09 7.99 19.84
CA GLN A 32 10.72 6.81 20.39
C GLN A 32 11.03 5.80 19.27
N PRO A 33 12.31 5.43 19.05
CA PRO A 33 12.71 4.54 17.94
C PRO A 33 11.97 3.22 17.92
N GLU A 34 11.74 2.61 19.09
CA GLU A 34 11.05 1.33 19.25
C GLU A 34 9.59 1.43 18.82
N GLN A 35 8.94 2.57 19.01
CA GLN A 35 7.58 2.82 18.56
C GLN A 35 7.55 3.24 17.09
N HIS A 36 8.46 4.11 16.67
CA HIS A 36 8.53 4.62 15.30
C HIS A 36 8.69 3.49 14.28
N GLN A 37 9.62 2.57 14.47
CA GLN A 37 9.85 1.45 13.54
C GLN A 37 8.66 0.50 13.40
N ARG A 38 7.71 0.49 14.34
CA ARG A 38 6.51 -0.37 14.26
C ARG A 38 5.52 0.09 13.20
N TRP A 39 5.33 1.39 13.07
CA TRP A 39 4.31 1.93 12.15
C TRP A 39 4.90 2.43 10.83
N ASP A 40 6.15 2.84 10.78
CA ASP A 40 6.76 3.37 9.57
C ASP A 40 7.41 2.26 8.74
N VAL A 41 6.75 1.90 7.63
CA VAL A 41 7.22 0.80 6.75
C VAL A 41 8.54 1.10 6.05
N ARG A 42 8.97 2.35 6.04
CA ARG A 42 10.24 2.74 5.44
C ARG A 42 11.43 2.24 6.25
N PHE A 43 11.23 2.00 7.55
CA PHE A 43 12.29 1.63 8.47
C PHE A 43 12.04 0.22 9.04
N GLY A 44 13.01 -0.66 8.82
CA GLY A 44 13.04 -1.97 9.48
C GLY A 44 13.70 -1.92 10.85
N HIS A 45 14.60 -0.95 11.06
CA HIS A 45 15.32 -0.74 12.31
C HIS A 45 15.74 0.71 12.45
N ILE A 46 15.59 1.27 13.67
CA ILE A 46 16.10 2.60 14.06
C ILE A 46 16.77 2.41 15.42
N SER A 47 18.00 2.92 15.57
CA SER A 47 18.74 2.88 16.84
C SER A 47 19.45 4.20 17.09
N TYR A 48 19.24 4.77 18.26
CA TYR A 48 19.99 5.95 18.68
C TYR A 48 21.43 5.55 19.06
N LEU A 49 22.37 6.36 18.59
CA LEU A 49 23.76 6.24 18.99
C LEU A 49 23.98 6.91 20.34
N PRO A 50 24.99 6.49 21.13
CA PRO A 50 25.35 7.18 22.35
C PRO A 50 25.54 8.68 22.08
N ARG A 51 24.90 9.51 22.90
CA ARG A 51 25.04 10.97 22.77
C ARG A 51 26.38 11.41 23.32
N VAL A 52 27.10 12.19 22.55
CA VAL A 52 28.28 12.93 23.01
C VAL A 52 27.81 14.31 23.43
N ASP A 53 28.38 14.83 24.52
CA ASP A 53 28.00 16.14 25.06
C ASP A 53 27.96 17.21 23.97
N ASP A 54 26.93 18.05 23.98
CA ASP A 54 26.65 19.14 23.03
C ASP A 54 26.49 18.76 21.55
N GLU A 55 26.68 17.47 21.17
CA GLU A 55 26.42 17.01 19.78
C GLU A 55 24.94 16.72 19.56
N PRO A 56 24.44 16.93 18.30
CA PRO A 56 23.12 16.50 17.93
C PRO A 56 22.93 14.97 18.12
N GLN A 57 21.76 14.54 18.58
CA GLN A 57 21.46 13.12 18.70
C GLN A 57 21.54 12.46 17.32
N ARG A 58 22.45 11.50 17.16
CA ARG A 58 22.61 10.69 15.96
C ARG A 58 21.88 9.35 16.10
N PHE A 59 21.44 8.82 14.97
CA PHE A 59 20.81 7.51 14.90
C PHE A 59 21.18 6.79 13.62
N THR A 60 21.15 5.48 13.67
CA THR A 60 21.24 4.61 12.47
C THR A 60 19.85 4.13 12.11
N TYR A 61 19.63 3.93 10.83
CA TYR A 61 18.41 3.31 10.33
C TYR A 61 18.72 2.28 9.24
N ALA A 62 17.83 1.30 9.11
CA ALA A 62 17.87 0.30 8.06
C ALA A 62 16.53 0.24 7.32
N MET A 63 16.59 0.18 6.00
CA MET A 63 15.44 0.10 5.10
C MET A 63 15.54 -1.14 4.23
N THR A 64 14.55 -2.01 4.26
CA THR A 64 14.46 -3.12 3.32
C THR A 64 13.76 -2.65 2.05
N VAL A 65 14.51 -2.54 0.96
CA VAL A 65 14.03 -2.02 -0.33
C VAL A 65 13.59 -3.12 -1.29
N ALA A 66 14.05 -4.35 -1.08
CA ALA A 66 13.64 -5.55 -1.79
C ALA A 66 13.93 -6.79 -0.91
N PRO A 67 13.38 -7.97 -1.22
CA PRO A 67 13.74 -9.21 -0.54
C PRO A 67 15.26 -9.43 -0.52
N GLY A 68 15.84 -9.52 0.68
CA GLY A 68 17.29 -9.69 0.87
C GLY A 68 18.15 -8.45 0.63
N VAL A 69 17.57 -7.28 0.32
CA VAL A 69 18.31 -6.03 0.09
C VAL A 69 17.94 -5.01 1.16
N THR A 70 18.83 -4.83 2.13
CA THR A 70 18.71 -3.81 3.17
C THR A 70 19.74 -2.71 2.93
N ILE A 71 19.31 -1.47 3.02
CA ILE A 71 20.13 -0.26 2.93
C ILE A 71 20.20 0.37 4.31
N ALA A 72 21.41 0.60 4.78
CA ALA A 72 21.66 1.33 6.03
C ALA A 72 21.98 2.79 5.77
N GLY A 73 21.54 3.64 6.68
CA GLY A 73 21.84 5.06 6.69
C GLY A 73 22.02 5.59 8.10
N THR A 74 22.43 6.83 8.17
CA THR A 74 22.60 7.58 9.42
C THR A 74 21.77 8.84 9.34
N GLY A 75 21.23 9.26 10.47
CA GLY A 75 20.59 10.55 10.62
C GLY A 75 21.05 11.26 11.88
N GLU A 76 20.79 12.54 11.93
CA GLU A 76 20.98 13.34 13.13
C GLU A 76 19.79 14.27 13.35
N SER A 77 19.42 14.46 14.60
CA SER A 77 18.38 15.42 15.01
C SER A 77 18.89 16.86 14.86
N LEU A 78 18.07 17.72 14.30
CA LEU A 78 18.31 19.17 14.28
C LEU A 78 17.68 19.88 15.49
N GLY A 79 17.21 19.07 16.45
CA GLY A 79 16.54 19.55 17.65
C GLY A 79 15.02 19.66 17.48
N ASP A 80 14.38 19.89 18.62
CA ASP A 80 12.94 20.05 18.75
C ASP A 80 12.64 21.48 19.17
N ARG A 81 11.48 21.99 18.76
CA ARG A 81 11.04 23.36 19.11
C ARG A 81 9.56 23.33 19.45
N ASP A 82 9.25 23.94 20.60
CA ASP A 82 7.87 24.20 21.00
C ASP A 82 7.52 25.66 20.72
N ARG A 83 6.35 25.92 20.19
CA ARG A 83 5.83 27.27 19.93
C ARG A 83 4.77 27.63 20.96
N ALA A 84 4.53 28.92 21.12
CA ALA A 84 3.54 29.45 22.06
C ALA A 84 2.10 29.00 21.73
N ASP A 85 1.82 28.64 20.46
CA ASP A 85 0.55 28.11 20.02
C ASP A 85 0.37 26.59 20.29
N GLY A 86 1.29 25.97 21.03
CA GLY A 86 1.30 24.55 21.32
C GLY A 86 1.81 23.66 20.17
N THR A 87 2.19 24.26 19.04
CA THR A 87 2.78 23.50 17.93
C THR A 87 4.18 23.00 18.33
N ARG A 88 4.42 21.69 18.17
CA ARG A 88 5.76 21.09 18.28
C ARG A 88 6.36 20.84 16.91
N TRP A 89 7.67 20.89 16.86
CA TRP A 89 8.43 20.69 15.62
C TRP A 89 9.69 19.89 15.91
N SER A 90 10.01 18.91 15.07
CA SER A 90 11.22 18.10 15.18
C SER A 90 11.87 18.00 13.79
N GLY A 91 13.14 18.42 13.68
CA GLY A 91 13.90 18.42 12.45
C GLY A 91 14.97 17.34 12.43
N LEU A 92 15.31 16.85 11.26
CA LEU A 92 16.38 15.87 11.09
C LEU A 92 17.10 16.03 9.75
N ARG A 93 18.37 15.64 9.72
CA ARG A 93 19.15 15.36 8.51
C ARG A 93 19.43 13.87 8.43
N PHE A 94 19.56 13.35 7.21
CA PHE A 94 19.87 11.94 6.99
C PHE A 94 20.73 11.75 5.75
N TRP A 95 21.54 10.69 5.75
CA TRP A 95 22.37 10.30 4.62
C TRP A 95 22.58 8.79 4.61
N ALA A 96 22.91 8.26 3.46
CA ALA A 96 23.26 6.85 3.30
C ALA A 96 24.66 6.72 2.71
N ALA A 97 25.55 6.05 3.45
CA ALA A 97 26.89 5.72 2.94
C ALA A 97 26.85 4.58 1.90
N ASP A 98 25.80 3.75 1.95
CA ASP A 98 25.59 2.65 1.03
C ASP A 98 25.37 3.15 -0.41
N ARG A 99 26.25 2.78 -1.32
CA ARG A 99 26.22 3.18 -2.74
C ARG A 99 25.01 2.66 -3.49
N ARG A 100 24.33 1.62 -2.98
CA ARG A 100 23.08 1.08 -3.53
C ARG A 100 21.87 1.96 -3.21
N SER A 101 21.99 2.87 -2.24
CA SER A 101 20.94 3.85 -1.92
C SER A 101 20.79 4.87 -3.04
N ILE A 102 19.56 5.07 -3.52
CA ILE A 102 19.24 6.18 -4.40
C ILE A 102 19.31 7.52 -3.65
N ILE A 103 19.09 7.52 -2.33
CA ILE A 103 19.22 8.71 -1.49
C ILE A 103 20.70 8.87 -1.11
N ASP A 104 21.28 10.03 -1.43
CA ASP A 104 22.59 10.43 -0.99
C ASP A 104 22.51 11.12 0.38
N SER A 105 21.77 12.22 0.45
CA SER A 105 21.54 12.99 1.67
C SER A 105 20.20 13.72 1.58
N GLY A 106 19.60 14.03 2.70
CA GLY A 106 18.36 14.76 2.77
C GLY A 106 18.12 15.40 4.13
N ALA A 107 17.11 16.24 4.20
CA ALA A 107 16.64 16.85 5.43
C ALA A 107 15.14 16.98 5.40
N GLY A 108 14.55 17.06 6.57
CA GLY A 108 13.12 17.23 6.71
C GLY A 108 12.72 17.50 8.15
N TYR A 109 11.44 17.67 8.35
CA TYR A 109 10.88 17.91 9.66
C TYR A 109 9.53 17.24 9.82
N TRP A 110 9.17 17.02 11.06
CA TRP A 110 7.83 16.73 11.52
C TRP A 110 7.25 17.93 12.24
N ARG A 111 5.98 18.16 12.04
CA ARG A 111 5.24 19.22 12.71
C ARG A 111 3.95 18.67 13.28
N TYR A 112 3.68 19.00 14.52
CA TYR A 112 2.54 18.55 15.31
C TYR A 112 1.74 19.78 15.68
N ILE A 113 0.58 19.96 15.08
CA ILE A 113 -0.27 21.12 15.28
C ILE A 113 -1.50 20.66 16.05
N PRO A 114 -1.69 21.10 17.31
CA PRO A 114 -2.89 20.78 18.08
C PRO A 114 -4.14 21.27 17.35
N THR A 115 -5.21 20.51 17.46
CA THR A 115 -6.56 20.86 17.00
C THR A 115 -7.57 20.50 18.10
N ASP A 116 -8.80 20.98 17.99
CA ASP A 116 -9.84 20.73 18.98
C ASP A 116 -10.11 19.24 19.21
N ASP A 117 -9.90 18.41 18.19
CA ASP A 117 -10.19 16.96 18.18
C ASP A 117 -8.94 16.06 18.12
N GLY A 118 -7.73 16.65 18.23
CA GLY A 118 -6.49 15.88 18.18
C GLY A 118 -5.29 16.64 17.62
N VAL A 119 -4.59 16.05 16.63
CA VAL A 119 -3.35 16.60 16.07
C VAL A 119 -3.36 16.53 14.55
N ARG A 120 -2.98 17.62 13.90
CA ARG A 120 -2.51 17.60 12.52
C ARG A 120 -1.02 17.27 12.53
N PHE A 121 -0.69 16.05 12.16
CA PHE A 121 0.68 15.56 12.05
C PHE A 121 1.13 15.60 10.61
N LEU A 122 2.22 16.32 10.33
CA LEU A 122 2.73 16.44 8.97
C LEU A 122 4.24 16.28 8.90
N THR A 123 4.72 15.88 7.72
CA THR A 123 6.13 15.87 7.36
C THR A 123 6.35 16.63 6.05
N ARG A 124 7.46 17.31 5.97
CA ARG A 124 8.02 17.84 4.72
C ARG A 124 9.50 17.50 4.68
N TYR A 125 9.94 16.82 3.64
CA TYR A 125 11.35 16.47 3.47
C TYR A 125 11.73 16.44 2.00
N ASP A 126 13.01 16.71 1.75
CA ASP A 126 13.62 16.56 0.44
C ASP A 126 14.97 15.88 0.56
N TYR A 127 15.44 15.32 -0.53
CA TYR A 127 16.70 14.60 -0.59
C TYR A 127 17.34 14.75 -1.98
N ARG A 128 18.66 14.60 -2.00
CA ARG A 128 19.46 14.55 -3.22
C ARG A 128 19.55 13.10 -3.68
N PRO A 129 19.07 12.75 -4.89
CA PRO A 129 19.27 11.43 -5.45
C PRO A 129 20.71 11.28 -5.91
N ARG A 130 21.22 10.04 -5.79
CA ARG A 130 22.53 9.61 -6.27
C ARG A 130 22.44 9.25 -7.76
N TRP A 131 23.56 8.96 -8.39
CA TRP A 131 23.70 8.52 -9.77
C TRP A 131 23.32 9.57 -10.84
N GLY A 132 23.43 10.86 -10.52
CA GLY A 132 23.27 11.97 -11.46
C GLY A 132 21.92 11.93 -12.19
N ARG A 133 21.91 12.24 -13.50
CA ARG A 133 20.69 12.32 -14.32
C ARG A 133 19.89 11.00 -14.38
N PHE A 134 20.58 9.86 -14.34
CA PHE A 134 19.91 8.55 -14.32
C PHE A 134 19.15 8.34 -13.01
N GLY A 135 19.78 8.62 -11.87
CA GLY A 135 19.11 8.57 -10.56
C GLY A 135 17.96 9.57 -10.45
N GLU A 136 18.11 10.75 -11.06
CA GLU A 136 17.02 11.74 -11.12
C GLU A 136 15.80 11.26 -11.88
N LEU A 137 16.01 10.51 -12.95
CA LEU A 137 14.94 9.93 -13.75
C LEU A 137 14.19 8.84 -12.96
N ILE A 138 14.93 7.92 -12.33
CA ILE A 138 14.36 6.87 -11.46
C ILE A 138 13.63 7.51 -10.28
N ASP A 139 14.22 8.51 -9.63
CA ASP A 139 13.60 9.24 -8.53
C ASP A 139 12.26 9.83 -8.95
N ARG A 140 12.24 10.57 -10.04
CA ARG A 140 11.06 11.29 -10.53
C ARG A 140 9.89 10.36 -10.84
N TRP A 141 10.15 9.23 -11.52
CA TRP A 141 9.09 8.39 -12.08
C TRP A 141 8.72 7.19 -11.22
N ALA A 142 9.63 6.73 -10.37
CA ALA A 142 9.41 5.54 -9.56
C ALA A 142 9.63 5.79 -8.07
N PHE A 143 10.83 6.18 -7.66
CA PHE A 143 11.19 6.18 -6.24
C PHE A 143 10.43 7.23 -5.44
N ARG A 144 10.41 8.49 -5.87
CA ARG A 144 9.74 9.60 -5.17
C ARG A 144 8.22 9.39 -5.03
N PRO A 145 7.47 8.97 -6.07
CA PRO A 145 6.06 8.60 -5.93
C PRO A 145 5.83 7.45 -4.97
N LEU A 146 6.64 6.39 -5.03
CA LEU A 146 6.55 5.22 -4.15
C LEU A 146 6.90 5.59 -2.70
N PHE A 147 7.97 6.35 -2.50
CA PHE A 147 8.42 6.77 -1.17
C PHE A 147 7.42 7.71 -0.50
N GLY A 148 6.84 8.65 -1.25
CA GLY A 148 5.75 9.50 -0.78
C GLY A 148 4.48 8.71 -0.46
N TRP A 149 4.16 7.66 -1.24
CA TRP A 149 3.06 6.75 -0.95
C TRP A 149 3.34 5.93 0.32
N ALA A 150 4.54 5.38 0.47
CA ALA A 150 4.93 4.64 1.66
C ALA A 150 4.85 5.50 2.93
N THR A 151 5.28 6.78 2.86
CA THR A 151 5.12 7.74 3.96
C THR A 151 3.64 7.94 4.31
N ALA A 152 2.78 8.17 3.31
CA ALA A 152 1.35 8.35 3.54
C ALA A 152 0.71 7.08 4.14
N TRP A 153 1.08 5.91 3.64
CA TRP A 153 0.59 4.65 4.17
C TRP A 153 1.04 4.42 5.62
N SER A 154 2.29 4.79 5.97
CA SER A 154 2.80 4.75 7.33
C SER A 154 2.03 5.70 8.26
N PHE A 155 1.73 6.92 7.81
CA PHE A 155 0.96 7.89 8.57
C PHE A 155 -0.47 7.40 8.86
N ASP A 156 -1.11 6.73 7.92
CA ASP A 156 -2.44 6.16 8.17
C ASP A 156 -2.38 4.93 9.10
N ARG A 157 -1.26 4.17 9.12
CA ARG A 157 -1.02 3.12 10.14
C ARG A 157 -0.87 3.72 11.54
N LEU A 158 -0.09 4.78 11.67
CA LEU A 158 0.06 5.50 12.93
C LEU A 158 -1.30 6.00 13.42
N ARG A 159 -2.08 6.62 12.53
CA ARG A 159 -3.42 7.10 12.84
C ARG A 159 -4.32 5.98 13.36
N LEU A 160 -4.42 4.87 12.62
CA LEU A 160 -5.22 3.72 13.04
C LEU A 160 -4.79 3.18 14.40
N TRP A 161 -3.48 3.08 14.62
CA TRP A 161 -2.97 2.61 15.91
C TRP A 161 -3.40 3.52 17.07
N LEU A 162 -3.23 4.83 16.91
CA LEU A 162 -3.51 5.80 17.97
C LEU A 162 -5.01 6.02 18.20
N GLU A 163 -5.83 5.96 17.15
CA GLU A 163 -7.28 6.17 17.24
C GLU A 163 -8.05 4.92 17.68
N THR A 164 -7.68 3.74 17.17
CA THR A 164 -8.45 2.50 17.40
C THR A 164 -7.75 1.50 18.33
N GLY A 165 -6.50 1.76 18.70
CA GLY A 165 -5.68 0.82 19.47
C GLY A 165 -5.17 -0.38 18.65
N THR A 166 -5.50 -0.49 17.36
CA THR A 166 -5.08 -1.62 16.52
C THR A 166 -3.58 -1.61 16.28
N PRO A 167 -2.81 -2.62 16.72
CA PRO A 167 -1.37 -2.64 16.55
C PRO A 167 -0.93 -2.55 15.08
N PRO A 168 0.14 -1.80 14.78
CA PRO A 168 0.64 -1.67 13.40
C PRO A 168 0.97 -3.00 12.73
N GLU A 169 1.41 -3.99 13.48
CA GLU A 169 1.70 -5.34 13.00
C GLU A 169 0.44 -6.05 12.50
N GLN A 170 -0.67 -5.86 13.22
CA GLN A 170 -1.96 -6.44 12.83
C GLN A 170 -2.48 -5.82 11.54
N THR A 171 -2.43 -4.49 11.40
CA THR A 171 -2.86 -3.81 10.16
C THR A 171 -2.00 -4.20 8.96
N ARG A 172 -0.70 -4.47 9.16
CA ARG A 172 0.19 -5.01 8.13
C ARG A 172 -0.25 -6.41 7.70
N ASN A 173 -0.43 -7.32 8.65
CA ASN A 173 -0.82 -8.71 8.36
C ASN A 173 -2.18 -8.76 7.66
N GLN A 174 -3.14 -7.94 8.11
CA GLN A 174 -4.43 -7.79 7.48
C GLN A 174 -4.31 -7.29 6.02
N THR A 175 -3.42 -6.32 5.77
CA THR A 175 -3.16 -5.82 4.41
C THR A 175 -2.57 -6.91 3.51
N ILE A 176 -1.63 -7.70 4.02
CA ILE A 176 -1.02 -8.83 3.29
C ILE A 176 -2.08 -9.89 2.98
N ALA A 177 -2.88 -10.29 3.99
CA ALA A 177 -3.94 -11.28 3.80
C ALA A 177 -4.96 -10.83 2.75
N HIS A 178 -5.39 -9.56 2.82
CA HIS A 178 -6.29 -9.00 1.82
C HIS A 178 -5.69 -8.98 0.42
N ALA A 179 -4.46 -8.47 0.27
CA ALA A 179 -3.78 -8.41 -1.02
C ALA A 179 -3.59 -9.81 -1.63
N SER A 180 -3.23 -10.81 -0.81
CA SER A 180 -3.10 -12.20 -1.24
C SER A 180 -4.43 -12.79 -1.70
N ALA A 181 -5.51 -12.52 -0.96
CA ALA A 181 -6.85 -12.99 -1.33
C ALA A 181 -7.33 -12.33 -2.64
N VAL A 182 -7.13 -11.02 -2.80
CA VAL A 182 -7.45 -10.30 -4.04
C VAL A 182 -6.64 -10.83 -5.23
N ALA A 183 -5.34 -11.05 -5.05
CA ALA A 183 -4.47 -11.58 -6.11
C ALA A 183 -4.88 -13.01 -6.49
N GLY A 184 -5.19 -13.86 -5.51
CA GLY A 184 -5.68 -15.23 -5.75
C GLY A 184 -6.99 -15.23 -6.52
N LEU A 185 -7.97 -14.43 -6.10
CA LEU A 185 -9.26 -14.30 -6.80
C LEU A 185 -9.08 -13.81 -8.25
N ALA A 186 -8.34 -12.70 -8.41
CA ALA A 186 -8.09 -12.15 -9.74
C ALA A 186 -7.34 -13.15 -10.63
N GLY A 187 -6.36 -13.87 -10.08
CA GLY A 187 -5.62 -14.92 -10.79
C GLY A 187 -6.52 -16.06 -11.27
N VAL A 188 -7.40 -16.55 -10.38
CA VAL A 188 -8.35 -17.62 -10.75
C VAL A 188 -9.30 -17.16 -11.85
N PHE A 189 -9.97 -16.02 -11.69
CA PHE A 189 -10.90 -15.51 -12.69
C PHE A 189 -10.21 -15.16 -14.02
N ALA A 190 -9.01 -14.59 -13.98
CA ALA A 190 -8.22 -14.34 -15.19
C ALA A 190 -7.86 -15.65 -15.91
N TYR A 191 -7.37 -16.64 -15.19
CA TYR A 191 -7.01 -17.93 -15.77
C TYR A 191 -8.23 -18.62 -16.38
N GLN A 192 -9.32 -18.75 -15.62
CA GLN A 192 -10.55 -19.40 -16.06
C GLN A 192 -11.22 -18.69 -17.24
N GLY A 193 -11.18 -17.38 -17.25
CA GLY A 193 -11.71 -16.60 -18.37
C GLY A 193 -10.83 -16.69 -19.61
N LEU A 194 -9.54 -16.49 -19.47
CA LEU A 194 -8.63 -16.37 -20.62
C LEU A 194 -8.28 -17.73 -21.23
N VAL A 195 -7.86 -18.71 -20.42
CA VAL A 195 -7.25 -19.94 -20.94
C VAL A 195 -8.29 -20.90 -21.52
N PRO A 196 -9.22 -21.48 -20.73
CA PRO A 196 -10.15 -22.49 -21.25
C PRO A 196 -11.31 -21.92 -22.07
N LYS A 197 -11.59 -20.62 -22.01
CA LYS A 197 -12.77 -20.03 -22.64
C LYS A 197 -12.49 -19.09 -23.80
N LEU A 198 -11.42 -18.30 -23.74
CA LEU A 198 -11.08 -17.33 -24.79
C LEU A 198 -9.92 -17.79 -25.69
N TRP A 199 -8.84 -18.31 -25.12
CA TRP A 199 -7.66 -18.72 -25.89
C TRP A 199 -7.86 -20.13 -26.49
N LYS A 200 -8.03 -21.16 -25.65
CA LYS A 200 -8.14 -22.55 -26.08
C LYS A 200 -9.48 -23.10 -25.58
N LEU A 201 -10.52 -22.90 -26.40
CA LEU A 201 -11.89 -23.28 -26.04
C LEU A 201 -11.98 -24.75 -25.62
N ASP A 202 -12.23 -24.98 -24.33
CA ASP A 202 -12.30 -26.30 -23.74
C ASP A 202 -13.58 -27.04 -24.14
N HIS A 203 -13.44 -28.34 -24.43
CA HIS A 203 -14.59 -29.18 -24.86
C HIS A 203 -15.54 -29.48 -23.71
N GLY A 204 -15.01 -29.60 -22.46
CA GLY A 204 -15.83 -29.86 -21.29
C GLY A 204 -16.72 -28.65 -20.95
N GLU A 205 -16.16 -27.45 -21.03
CA GLU A 205 -16.94 -26.21 -20.87
C GLU A 205 -18.09 -26.11 -21.87
N VAL A 206 -17.84 -26.47 -23.14
CA VAL A 206 -18.91 -26.51 -24.19
C VAL A 206 -19.93 -27.60 -23.90
N ALA A 207 -19.49 -28.77 -23.44
CA ALA A 207 -20.38 -29.93 -23.14
C ALA A 207 -21.35 -29.60 -21.99
N ILE A 208 -20.91 -28.83 -20.97
CA ILE A 208 -21.80 -28.37 -19.88
C ILE A 208 -23.00 -27.60 -20.47
N TRP A 209 -22.75 -26.65 -21.36
CA TRP A 209 -23.83 -25.85 -21.96
C TRP A 209 -24.71 -26.67 -22.94
N GLN A 210 -24.14 -27.69 -23.63
CA GLN A 210 -24.90 -28.59 -24.42
C GLN A 210 -25.79 -29.49 -23.55
N GLY A 211 -25.33 -29.97 -22.41
CA GLY A 211 -26.12 -30.71 -21.42
C GLY A 211 -27.29 -29.89 -20.86
N LEU A 212 -27.21 -28.56 -20.89
CA LEU A 212 -28.32 -27.66 -20.57
C LEU A 212 -29.23 -27.34 -21.76
N GLY A 213 -29.11 -28.06 -22.91
CA GLY A 213 -29.98 -27.96 -24.06
C GLY A 213 -29.56 -26.95 -25.13
N LEU A 214 -28.35 -26.34 -25.06
CA LEU A 214 -27.89 -25.42 -26.10
C LEU A 214 -27.30 -26.20 -27.31
N SER A 215 -27.54 -25.65 -28.52
CA SER A 215 -26.82 -26.13 -29.71
C SER A 215 -25.31 -25.89 -29.55
N ARG A 216 -24.46 -26.70 -30.16
CA ARG A 216 -22.99 -26.57 -30.12
C ARG A 216 -22.50 -25.17 -30.50
N LYS A 217 -23.12 -24.53 -31.50
CA LYS A 217 -22.80 -23.17 -31.93
C LYS A 217 -23.08 -22.14 -30.82
N ASN A 218 -24.25 -22.24 -30.19
CA ASN A 218 -24.65 -21.34 -29.11
C ASN A 218 -23.83 -21.61 -27.82
N ALA A 219 -23.59 -22.86 -27.46
CA ALA A 219 -22.74 -23.26 -26.36
C ALA A 219 -21.33 -22.63 -26.46
N ARG A 220 -20.67 -22.73 -27.63
CA ARG A 220 -19.38 -22.09 -27.89
C ARG A 220 -19.41 -20.57 -27.74
N ARG A 221 -20.52 -19.93 -28.17
CA ARG A 221 -20.68 -18.46 -28.00
C ARG A 221 -20.83 -18.10 -26.53
N VAL A 222 -21.65 -18.83 -25.79
CA VAL A 222 -21.85 -18.60 -24.34
C VAL A 222 -20.54 -18.77 -23.57
N VAL A 223 -19.79 -19.85 -23.84
CA VAL A 223 -18.49 -20.05 -23.18
C VAL A 223 -17.53 -18.86 -23.40
N ARG A 224 -17.46 -18.30 -24.61
CA ARG A 224 -16.63 -17.13 -24.88
C ARG A 224 -17.12 -15.86 -24.15
N VAL A 225 -18.43 -15.65 -24.08
CA VAL A 225 -19.03 -14.53 -23.34
C VAL A 225 -18.72 -14.68 -21.85
N VAL A 226 -18.91 -15.87 -21.29
CA VAL A 226 -18.57 -16.16 -19.88
C VAL A 226 -17.07 -15.89 -19.63
N GLY A 227 -16.20 -16.36 -20.54
CA GLY A 227 -14.76 -16.09 -20.44
C GLY A 227 -14.41 -14.60 -20.44
N ALA A 228 -15.06 -13.80 -21.28
CA ALA A 228 -14.87 -12.35 -21.31
C ALA A 228 -15.38 -11.68 -20.00
N VAL A 229 -16.51 -12.14 -19.46
CA VAL A 229 -17.05 -11.67 -18.18
C VAL A 229 -16.11 -12.01 -17.04
N GLU A 230 -15.58 -13.23 -16.96
CA GLU A 230 -14.63 -13.64 -15.92
C GLU A 230 -13.33 -12.85 -16.00
N ALA A 231 -12.77 -12.66 -17.19
CA ALA A 231 -11.57 -11.83 -17.38
C ALA A 231 -11.82 -10.36 -16.97
N GLY A 232 -12.99 -9.81 -17.33
CA GLY A 232 -13.43 -8.48 -16.89
C GLY A 232 -13.61 -8.40 -15.38
N PHE A 233 -14.15 -9.45 -14.76
CA PHE A 233 -14.32 -9.52 -13.30
C PHE A 233 -12.98 -9.63 -12.58
N ALA A 234 -11.98 -10.32 -13.14
CA ALA A 234 -10.62 -10.33 -12.61
C ALA A 234 -10.03 -8.91 -12.51
N VAL A 235 -10.17 -8.12 -13.58
CA VAL A 235 -9.74 -6.71 -13.59
C VAL A 235 -10.54 -5.90 -12.57
N ALA A 236 -11.86 -6.07 -12.53
CA ALA A 236 -12.75 -5.39 -11.59
C ALA A 236 -12.39 -5.70 -10.14
N THR A 237 -12.01 -6.94 -9.82
CA THR A 237 -11.58 -7.38 -8.49
C THR A 237 -10.32 -6.61 -8.02
N VAL A 238 -9.36 -6.37 -8.90
CA VAL A 238 -8.14 -5.58 -8.59
C VAL A 238 -8.46 -4.09 -8.48
N VAL A 239 -9.17 -3.53 -9.43
CA VAL A 239 -9.49 -2.09 -9.48
C VAL A 239 -10.39 -1.69 -8.30
N ALA A 240 -11.35 -2.53 -7.97
CA ALA A 240 -12.28 -2.33 -6.86
C ALA A 240 -11.88 -3.07 -5.56
N ALA A 241 -10.59 -3.37 -5.36
CA ALA A 241 -10.08 -4.10 -4.20
C ALA A 241 -10.44 -3.48 -2.83
N ASN A 242 -10.75 -2.18 -2.79
CA ASN A 242 -11.21 -1.48 -1.59
C ASN A 242 -12.74 -1.44 -1.45
N LYS A 243 -13.48 -2.12 -2.33
CA LYS A 243 -14.95 -2.22 -2.30
C LYS A 243 -15.35 -3.64 -1.93
N ARG A 244 -16.49 -3.80 -1.28
CA ARG A 244 -16.98 -5.11 -0.83
C ARG A 244 -17.66 -5.90 -1.95
N TRP A 245 -18.23 -5.22 -2.95
CA TRP A 245 -19.08 -5.85 -3.96
C TRP A 245 -18.42 -6.96 -4.80
N PRO A 246 -17.11 -6.90 -5.20
CA PRO A 246 -16.55 -7.99 -5.98
C PRO A 246 -16.51 -9.29 -5.19
N PHE A 247 -16.20 -9.19 -3.90
CA PHE A 247 -16.09 -10.34 -3.01
C PHE A 247 -17.46 -10.92 -2.67
N VAL A 248 -18.49 -10.06 -2.48
CA VAL A 248 -19.87 -10.51 -2.28
C VAL A 248 -20.36 -11.27 -3.51
N ILE A 249 -20.11 -10.75 -4.73
CA ILE A 249 -20.45 -11.43 -5.97
C ILE A 249 -19.73 -12.79 -6.05
N ALA A 250 -18.42 -12.84 -5.76
CA ALA A 250 -17.67 -14.10 -5.82
C ALA A 250 -18.23 -15.15 -4.85
N VAL A 251 -18.54 -14.77 -3.59
CA VAL A 251 -19.16 -15.70 -2.63
C VAL A 251 -20.51 -16.19 -3.11
N ALA A 252 -21.38 -15.32 -3.62
CA ALA A 252 -22.73 -15.69 -4.06
C ALA A 252 -22.75 -16.48 -5.36
N ALA A 253 -21.83 -16.24 -6.28
CA ALA A 253 -21.77 -16.91 -7.57
C ALA A 253 -21.30 -18.38 -7.46
N MET A 254 -20.42 -18.71 -6.53
CA MET A 254 -19.80 -20.04 -6.48
C MET A 254 -20.81 -21.18 -6.23
N PRO A 255 -21.75 -21.11 -5.28
CA PRO A 255 -22.79 -22.13 -5.13
C PRO A 255 -23.66 -22.27 -6.37
N THR A 256 -24.02 -21.15 -7.00
CA THR A 256 -24.87 -21.11 -8.18
C THR A 256 -24.20 -21.83 -9.36
N LEU A 257 -22.90 -21.57 -9.57
CA LEU A 257 -22.11 -22.22 -10.63
C LEU A 257 -21.94 -23.74 -10.36
N ALA A 258 -21.67 -24.12 -9.10
CA ALA A 258 -21.56 -25.52 -8.72
C ALA A 258 -22.87 -26.30 -8.94
N ILE A 259 -24.01 -25.71 -8.56
CA ILE A 259 -25.34 -26.31 -8.80
C ILE A 259 -25.64 -26.41 -10.30
N GLY A 260 -25.30 -25.38 -11.08
CA GLY A 260 -25.47 -25.40 -12.54
C GLY A 260 -24.66 -26.52 -13.20
N ALA A 261 -23.40 -26.68 -12.82
CA ALA A 261 -22.54 -27.76 -13.30
C ALA A 261 -23.09 -29.15 -12.92
N ALA A 262 -23.52 -29.32 -11.67
CA ALA A 262 -24.10 -30.58 -11.19
C ALA A 262 -25.42 -30.95 -11.90
N LYS A 263 -26.22 -29.98 -12.32
CA LYS A 263 -27.45 -30.22 -13.11
C LYS A 263 -27.12 -30.64 -14.53
N ALA A 264 -26.03 -30.12 -15.11
CA ALA A 264 -25.58 -30.50 -16.44
C ALA A 264 -25.01 -31.94 -16.48
N ASP A 265 -24.15 -32.24 -15.50
CA ASP A 265 -23.54 -33.58 -15.36
C ASP A 265 -23.09 -33.79 -13.90
N ARG A 266 -23.74 -34.73 -13.19
CA ARG A 266 -23.39 -35.05 -11.80
C ARG A 266 -22.02 -35.71 -11.66
N THR A 267 -21.49 -36.31 -12.68
CA THR A 267 -20.18 -36.98 -12.64
C THR A 267 -19.04 -35.97 -12.55
N ILE A 268 -19.26 -34.70 -12.95
CA ILE A 268 -18.29 -33.63 -12.83
C ILE A 268 -17.85 -33.44 -11.37
N LEU A 269 -18.75 -33.66 -10.40
CA LEU A 269 -18.44 -33.45 -8.97
C LEU A 269 -17.53 -34.55 -8.39
N THR A 270 -17.37 -35.67 -9.05
CA THR A 270 -16.53 -36.81 -8.63
C THR A 270 -15.10 -36.76 -9.22
N ASN A 271 -14.86 -35.85 -10.17
CA ASN A 271 -13.54 -35.69 -10.77
C ASN A 271 -12.55 -35.10 -9.75
N ALA A 272 -11.26 -35.47 -9.87
CA ALA A 272 -10.20 -34.96 -9.01
C ALA A 272 -10.08 -33.41 -9.04
N PHE A 273 -10.26 -32.85 -10.24
CA PHE A 273 -10.35 -31.39 -10.44
C PHE A 273 -11.79 -31.06 -10.85
N ASN A 274 -12.55 -30.54 -9.92
CA ASN A 274 -13.97 -30.29 -10.12
C ASN A 274 -14.38 -28.86 -9.73
N PRO A 275 -15.47 -28.32 -10.30
CA PRO A 275 -15.91 -26.96 -10.08
C PRO A 275 -16.34 -26.71 -8.63
N ALA A 276 -16.75 -27.73 -7.86
CA ALA A 276 -17.16 -27.55 -6.47
C ALA A 276 -15.94 -27.26 -5.59
N SER A 277 -14.84 -28.01 -5.72
CA SER A 277 -13.61 -27.77 -4.95
C SER A 277 -12.99 -26.40 -5.27
N LEU A 278 -12.97 -26.02 -6.56
CA LEU A 278 -12.53 -24.69 -6.98
C LEU A 278 -13.46 -23.60 -6.42
N GLY A 279 -14.77 -23.82 -6.47
CA GLY A 279 -15.77 -22.89 -5.93
C GLY A 279 -15.62 -22.64 -4.43
N ILE A 280 -15.33 -23.71 -3.65
CA ILE A 280 -15.02 -23.58 -2.21
C ILE A 280 -13.77 -22.71 -1.98
N ALA A 281 -12.70 -22.97 -2.73
CA ALA A 281 -11.46 -22.17 -2.59
C ALA A 281 -11.67 -20.68 -2.95
N VAL A 282 -12.41 -20.40 -4.03
CA VAL A 282 -12.76 -19.04 -4.45
C VAL A 282 -13.63 -18.36 -3.40
N ALA A 283 -14.66 -19.05 -2.88
CA ALA A 283 -15.51 -18.51 -1.83
C ALA A 283 -14.74 -18.22 -0.54
N ALA A 284 -13.81 -19.09 -0.14
CA ALA A 284 -12.94 -18.88 1.02
C ALA A 284 -12.03 -17.65 0.83
N LEU A 285 -11.38 -17.49 -0.33
CA LEU A 285 -10.59 -16.31 -0.63
C LEU A 285 -11.43 -15.03 -0.61
N ALA A 286 -12.64 -15.08 -1.17
CA ALA A 286 -13.56 -13.94 -1.16
C ALA A 286 -14.03 -13.59 0.27
N ALA A 287 -14.28 -14.58 1.12
CA ALA A 287 -14.60 -14.39 2.53
C ALA A 287 -13.43 -13.75 3.30
N VAL A 288 -12.19 -14.18 3.07
CA VAL A 288 -11.00 -13.55 3.63
C VAL A 288 -10.88 -12.10 3.16
N ALA A 289 -11.07 -11.83 1.87
CA ALA A 289 -11.05 -10.47 1.33
C ALA A 289 -12.12 -9.57 1.96
N LEU A 290 -13.35 -10.10 2.19
CA LEU A 290 -14.42 -9.38 2.90
C LEU A 290 -14.08 -9.10 4.36
N ALA A 291 -13.59 -10.10 5.08
CA ALA A 291 -13.25 -9.98 6.50
C ALA A 291 -12.09 -9.01 6.75
N THR A 292 -11.20 -8.88 5.78
CA THR A 292 -10.02 -8.01 5.86
C THR A 292 -10.20 -6.67 5.13
N ASN A 293 -11.40 -6.36 4.60
CA ASN A 293 -11.60 -5.17 3.77
C ASN A 293 -11.50 -3.86 4.56
N ASP A 294 -12.03 -3.82 5.75
CA ASP A 294 -12.12 -2.61 6.57
C ASP A 294 -10.93 -2.52 7.56
N GLY A 295 -10.63 -1.33 8.08
CA GLY A 295 -9.56 -1.13 9.08
C GLY A 295 -8.13 -1.23 8.53
N ARG A 296 -7.93 -1.32 7.21
CA ARG A 296 -6.61 -1.32 6.58
C ARG A 296 -6.10 0.10 6.34
N PRO A 297 -4.79 0.33 6.50
CA PRO A 297 -4.20 1.61 6.16
C PRO A 297 -4.26 1.89 4.65
N SER A 298 -4.35 3.17 4.32
CA SER A 298 -4.45 3.64 2.93
C SER A 298 -3.53 4.82 2.67
N GLY A 299 -2.61 4.71 1.73
CA GLY A 299 -1.77 5.82 1.26
C GLY A 299 -2.52 6.93 0.51
N ARG A 300 -3.85 6.78 0.34
CA ARG A 300 -4.72 7.81 -0.28
C ARG A 300 -5.43 8.70 0.74
N ARG A 301 -5.46 8.31 2.00
CA ARG A 301 -6.18 9.05 3.06
C ARG A 301 -5.40 10.29 3.53
N PRO A 302 -4.09 10.22 3.82
CA PRO A 302 -3.30 11.40 4.13
C PRO A 302 -3.15 12.33 2.93
N LEU A 303 -3.11 13.63 3.19
CA LEU A 303 -2.83 14.64 2.17
C LEU A 303 -1.38 14.51 1.70
N ARG A 304 -1.15 14.58 0.39
CA ARG A 304 0.19 14.44 -0.22
C ARG A 304 0.66 15.70 -0.94
N HIS A 305 -0.07 16.78 -0.79
CA HIS A 305 0.26 18.11 -1.31
C HIS A 305 -0.03 19.12 -0.21
N ALA A 306 0.89 20.06 -0.01
CA ALA A 306 0.64 21.17 0.90
C ALA A 306 -0.56 21.99 0.39
N PRO A 307 -1.48 22.41 1.26
CA PRO A 307 -2.52 23.38 0.90
C PRO A 307 -1.88 24.70 0.43
N ASP A 308 -2.47 25.34 -0.58
CA ASP A 308 -1.94 26.55 -1.24
C ASP A 308 -1.76 27.77 -0.29
N HIS A 309 -2.31 27.70 0.92
CA HIS A 309 -2.31 28.80 1.91
C HIS A 309 -1.47 28.51 3.17
N GLN A 310 -0.57 27.52 3.16
CA GLN A 310 0.40 27.45 4.26
C GLN A 310 1.52 28.45 4.00
N PRO A 311 1.79 29.40 4.95
CA PRO A 311 2.97 30.24 4.84
C PRO A 311 4.18 29.32 4.68
N GLU A 312 4.99 29.59 3.65
CA GLU A 312 6.30 28.95 3.54
C GLU A 312 7.02 29.21 4.86
N VAL A 313 7.30 28.15 5.58
CA VAL A 313 8.22 28.26 6.71
C VAL A 313 9.59 28.44 6.06
N GLU A 314 9.91 29.70 5.77
CA GLU A 314 11.27 30.16 5.69
C GLU A 314 11.91 29.79 7.02
N ASP A 315 13.07 29.14 6.95
CA ASP A 315 13.93 28.70 8.06
C ASP A 315 13.89 27.19 8.35
N LEU A 316 14.48 26.43 7.40
CA LEU A 316 15.33 25.33 7.81
C LEU A 316 16.69 25.91 8.19
N PRO A 317 17.22 25.66 9.41
CA PRO A 317 18.57 26.07 9.77
C PRO A 317 19.62 25.40 8.88
#